data_d1089ca3a4ced5860775ddca7c21a0c6
#
_entry.id   d1089ca3a4ced5860775ddca7c21a0c6
#
_cell.length_a   1.000
_cell.length_b   1.000
_cell.length_c   1.000
_cell.angle_alpha   90.00
_cell.angle_beta   90.00
_cell.angle_gamma   90.00
#
_symmetry.space_group_name_H-M   'P 1'
#
loop_
_entity.id
_entity.type
_entity.pdbx_description
1 polymer ?
#
loop_
_entity_poly.entity_id
_entity_poly.type
_entity_poly.pdbx_seq_one_letter_code
_entity_poly.pdbx_strand_id
1 'polypeptide(L)'
;MQDVANLLLAAGGSAVMGQNEKEVAEITGFCQGTLLNTGVPDEAKINACILAGKKANELKHPVVLDPVGIGASTFRQKAIKNLLAQVHPDLIRCNQEEAAVLCALFSDSVTPVSHGGVESALHLTESDVCPTAKQTANLFQTTVLITGAMDVVSDGENTQLLTGGDSRICRIT
;
A
#
# COMPACT_ATOMS: atom_id res chain seq x y z
N MET A 1 -4.43 3.89 -12.19
CA MET A 1 -4.37 2.43 -12.47
C MET A 1 -3.82 2.14 -13.87
N GLN A 2 -4.30 2.83 -14.91
CA GLN A 2 -3.81 2.59 -16.28
C GLN A 2 -2.31 2.87 -16.43
N ASP A 3 -1.80 3.92 -15.80
CA ASP A 3 -0.38 4.27 -15.85
C ASP A 3 0.51 3.22 -15.17
N VAL A 4 0.03 2.62 -14.07
CA VAL A 4 0.72 1.51 -13.39
C VAL A 4 0.80 0.28 -14.29
N ALA A 5 -0.29 -0.06 -14.99
CA ALA A 5 -0.30 -1.16 -15.95
C ALA A 5 0.65 -0.88 -17.14
N ASN A 6 0.64 0.35 -17.66
CA ASN A 6 1.53 0.77 -18.74
C ASN A 6 3.01 0.71 -18.32
N LEU A 7 3.31 1.13 -17.08
CA LEU A 7 4.67 1.05 -16.55
C LEU A 7 5.14 -0.40 -16.40
N LEU A 8 4.27 -1.29 -15.91
CA LEU A 8 4.57 -2.71 -15.79
C LEU A 8 4.84 -3.34 -17.17
N LEU A 9 4.03 -3.01 -18.17
CA LEU A 9 4.26 -3.46 -19.56
C LEU A 9 5.58 -2.92 -20.12
N ALA A 10 5.89 -1.65 -19.88
CA ALA A 10 7.15 -1.05 -20.31
C ALA A 10 8.38 -1.69 -19.61
N ALA A 11 8.20 -2.20 -18.40
CA ALA A 11 9.22 -2.95 -17.67
C ALA A 11 9.34 -4.43 -18.10
N GLY A 12 8.59 -4.86 -19.11
CA GLY A 12 8.61 -6.23 -19.62
C GLY A 12 7.70 -7.21 -18.90
N GLY A 13 6.86 -6.71 -17.98
CA GLY A 13 5.82 -7.50 -17.34
C GLY A 13 4.56 -7.60 -18.18
N SER A 14 3.57 -8.34 -17.68
CA SER A 14 2.22 -8.41 -18.25
C SER A 14 1.21 -8.00 -17.17
N ALA A 15 0.28 -7.11 -17.51
CA ALA A 15 -0.70 -6.59 -16.58
C ALA A 15 -2.13 -6.96 -17.00
N VAL A 16 -2.90 -7.48 -16.07
CA VAL A 16 -4.35 -7.68 -16.20
C VAL A 16 -5.04 -6.87 -15.10
N MET A 17 -5.98 -6.00 -15.48
CA MET A 17 -6.76 -5.21 -14.52
C MET A 17 -8.11 -5.86 -14.29
N GLY A 18 -8.38 -6.27 -13.04
CA GLY A 18 -9.67 -6.78 -12.59
C GLY A 18 -10.31 -5.83 -11.57
N GLN A 19 -11.61 -5.60 -11.70
CA GLN A 19 -12.38 -4.77 -10.76
C GLN A 19 -13.67 -5.45 -10.28
N ASN A 20 -14.17 -6.41 -11.03
CA ASN A 20 -15.43 -7.05 -10.71
C ASN A 20 -15.22 -8.21 -9.73
N GLU A 21 -15.99 -8.23 -8.64
CA GLU A 21 -15.94 -9.28 -7.61
C GLU A 21 -16.11 -10.70 -8.19
N LYS A 22 -16.82 -10.84 -9.34
CA LYS A 22 -17.08 -12.14 -9.98
C LYS A 22 -15.88 -12.68 -10.76
N GLU A 23 -14.90 -11.84 -11.11
CA GLU A 23 -13.77 -12.23 -11.96
C GLU A 23 -12.41 -12.19 -11.26
N VAL A 24 -12.27 -11.33 -10.23
CA VAL A 24 -10.93 -11.03 -9.67
C VAL A 24 -10.23 -12.27 -9.11
N ALA A 25 -10.96 -13.21 -8.52
CA ALA A 25 -10.37 -14.44 -8.01
C ALA A 25 -9.88 -15.36 -9.14
N GLU A 26 -10.60 -15.42 -10.27
CA GLU A 26 -10.18 -16.17 -11.45
C GLU A 26 -8.93 -15.54 -12.09
N ILE A 27 -8.94 -14.22 -12.30
CA ILE A 27 -7.79 -13.47 -12.80
C ILE A 27 -6.56 -13.69 -11.91
N THR A 28 -6.71 -13.56 -10.60
CA THR A 28 -5.62 -13.79 -9.64
C THR A 28 -5.07 -15.21 -9.76
N GLY A 29 -5.92 -16.17 -10.10
CA GLY A 29 -5.54 -17.58 -10.23
C GLY A 29 -4.48 -17.87 -11.29
N PHE A 30 -4.38 -17.07 -12.34
CA PHE A 30 -3.35 -17.24 -13.39
C PHE A 30 -2.25 -16.17 -13.38
N CYS A 31 -2.35 -15.16 -12.50
CA CYS A 31 -1.30 -14.16 -12.30
C CYS A 31 -0.22 -14.69 -11.32
N GLN A 32 0.99 -14.13 -11.42
CA GLN A 32 2.12 -14.46 -10.54
C GLN A 32 2.28 -13.50 -9.37
N GLY A 33 1.46 -12.45 -9.30
CA GLY A 33 1.45 -11.47 -8.23
C GLY A 33 0.24 -10.57 -8.33
N THR A 34 -0.13 -9.92 -7.23
CA THR A 34 -1.35 -9.11 -7.13
C THR A 34 -1.04 -7.76 -6.49
N LEU A 35 -1.41 -6.68 -7.18
CA LEU A 35 -1.38 -5.32 -6.64
C LEU A 35 -2.79 -4.92 -6.22
N LEU A 36 -2.98 -4.66 -4.93
CA LEU A 36 -4.20 -4.14 -4.34
C LEU A 36 -4.06 -2.62 -4.13
N ASN A 37 -4.56 -1.83 -5.08
CA ASN A 37 -4.57 -0.38 -4.96
C ASN A 37 -5.96 0.11 -4.57
N THR A 38 -6.07 0.79 -3.42
CA THR A 38 -7.33 1.24 -2.84
C THR A 38 -7.70 2.69 -3.19
N GLY A 39 -7.07 3.27 -4.20
CA GLY A 39 -7.43 4.61 -4.70
C GLY A 39 -8.86 4.66 -5.24
N VAL A 40 -9.58 5.77 -5.00
CA VAL A 40 -11.00 5.97 -5.37
C VAL A 40 -11.86 4.76 -4.94
N PRO A 41 -11.96 4.47 -3.63
CA PRO A 41 -12.64 3.27 -3.15
C PRO A 41 -14.16 3.44 -3.12
N ASP A 42 -14.84 2.35 -3.47
CA ASP A 42 -16.22 2.06 -3.13
C ASP A 42 -16.30 0.65 -2.51
N GLU A 43 -17.47 0.24 -2.04
CA GLU A 43 -17.64 -1.07 -1.38
C GLU A 43 -17.29 -2.23 -2.33
N ALA A 44 -17.72 -2.17 -3.60
CA ALA A 44 -17.48 -3.22 -4.57
C ALA A 44 -15.97 -3.37 -4.86
N LYS A 45 -15.26 -2.27 -4.99
CA LYS A 45 -13.80 -2.28 -5.19
C LYS A 45 -13.07 -2.87 -3.98
N ILE A 46 -13.46 -2.50 -2.76
CA ILE A 46 -12.83 -3.05 -1.55
C ILE A 46 -13.10 -4.55 -1.43
N ASN A 47 -14.32 -5.01 -1.71
CA ASN A 47 -14.65 -6.43 -1.75
C ASN A 47 -13.83 -7.17 -2.82
N ALA A 48 -13.70 -6.60 -4.01
CA ALA A 48 -12.87 -7.17 -5.07
C ALA A 48 -11.40 -7.29 -4.64
N CYS A 49 -10.84 -6.25 -3.98
CA CYS A 49 -9.49 -6.31 -3.41
C CYS A 49 -9.34 -7.43 -2.37
N ILE A 50 -10.33 -7.60 -1.49
CA ILE A 50 -10.33 -8.67 -0.49
C ILE A 50 -10.37 -10.05 -1.16
N LEU A 51 -11.24 -10.25 -2.15
CA LEU A 51 -11.34 -11.52 -2.87
C LEU A 51 -10.05 -11.86 -3.63
N ALA A 52 -9.48 -10.89 -4.35
CA ALA A 52 -8.21 -11.06 -5.04
C ALA A 52 -7.05 -11.35 -4.07
N GLY A 53 -6.95 -10.59 -2.98
CA GLY A 53 -5.91 -10.79 -1.97
C GLY A 53 -6.00 -12.14 -1.26
N LYS A 54 -7.20 -12.57 -0.87
CA LYS A 54 -7.41 -13.91 -0.29
C LYS A 54 -7.00 -15.01 -1.26
N LYS A 55 -7.37 -14.87 -2.55
CA LYS A 55 -6.97 -15.84 -3.56
C LYS A 55 -5.46 -15.87 -3.78
N ALA A 56 -4.80 -14.72 -3.78
CA ALA A 56 -3.35 -14.63 -3.87
C ALA A 56 -2.66 -15.28 -2.67
N ASN A 57 -3.13 -15.02 -1.43
CA ASN A 57 -2.61 -15.65 -0.22
C ASN A 57 -2.80 -17.17 -0.24
N GLU A 58 -3.97 -17.68 -0.68
CA GLU A 58 -4.24 -19.10 -0.86
C GLU A 58 -3.21 -19.76 -1.79
N LEU A 59 -2.88 -19.08 -2.90
CA LEU A 59 -1.94 -19.56 -3.91
C LEU A 59 -0.47 -19.27 -3.56
N LYS A 60 -0.22 -18.53 -2.47
CA LYS A 60 1.12 -18.04 -2.07
C LYS A 60 1.75 -17.15 -3.15
N HIS A 61 0.94 -16.41 -3.88
CA HIS A 61 1.40 -15.39 -4.80
C HIS A 61 1.68 -14.09 -4.03
N PRO A 62 2.74 -13.36 -4.37
CA PRO A 62 3.07 -12.10 -3.70
C PRO A 62 1.95 -11.07 -3.85
N VAL A 63 1.63 -10.41 -2.74
CA VAL A 63 0.62 -9.36 -2.65
C VAL A 63 1.28 -8.05 -2.28
N VAL A 64 1.07 -7.03 -3.09
CA VAL A 64 1.44 -5.64 -2.81
C VAL A 64 0.18 -4.85 -2.46
N LEU A 65 0.17 -4.18 -1.32
CA LEU A 65 -0.90 -3.27 -0.91
C LEU A 65 -0.44 -1.81 -1.07
N ASP A 66 -1.27 -1.01 -1.75
CA ASP A 66 -1.14 0.44 -1.86
C ASP A 66 -2.40 1.09 -1.23
N PRO A 67 -2.35 1.50 0.07
CA PRO A 67 -3.50 2.00 0.83
C PRO A 67 -3.76 3.47 0.56
N VAL A 68 -3.91 3.85 -0.70
CA VAL A 68 -4.00 5.23 -1.18
C VAL A 68 -4.97 6.09 -0.37
N GLY A 69 -4.44 7.16 0.22
CA GLY A 69 -5.23 8.17 0.92
C GLY A 69 -5.98 7.65 2.15
N ILE A 70 -5.43 6.67 2.86
CA ILE A 70 -6.05 6.07 4.06
C ILE A 70 -6.42 7.12 5.12
N GLY A 71 -5.69 8.24 5.20
CA GLY A 71 -5.97 9.36 6.11
C GLY A 71 -7.17 10.21 5.72
N ALA A 72 -7.64 10.15 4.46
CA ALA A 72 -8.60 11.10 3.93
C ALA A 72 -10.04 10.91 4.45
N SER A 73 -10.40 9.74 4.98
CA SER A 73 -11.75 9.50 5.51
C SER A 73 -11.84 8.28 6.41
N THR A 74 -12.84 8.27 7.31
CA THR A 74 -13.17 7.12 8.16
C THR A 74 -13.61 5.91 7.34
N PHE A 75 -14.19 6.11 6.17
CA PHE A 75 -14.54 5.02 5.24
C PHE A 75 -13.28 4.29 4.77
N ARG A 76 -12.25 5.02 4.32
CA ARG A 76 -10.97 4.44 3.87
C ARG A 76 -10.27 3.69 5.00
N GLN A 77 -10.24 4.26 6.21
CA GLN A 77 -9.66 3.62 7.39
C GLN A 77 -10.35 2.29 7.71
N LYS A 78 -11.69 2.27 7.71
CA LYS A 78 -12.48 1.04 7.93
C LYS A 78 -12.25 0.02 6.82
N ALA A 79 -12.19 0.46 5.57
CA ALA A 79 -11.93 -0.39 4.41
C ALA A 79 -10.57 -1.08 4.51
N ILE A 80 -9.50 -0.34 4.83
CA ILE A 80 -8.16 -0.91 5.01
C ILE A 80 -8.11 -1.84 6.22
N LYS A 81 -8.75 -1.49 7.35
CA LYS A 81 -8.88 -2.40 8.49
C LYS A 81 -9.53 -3.72 8.11
N ASN A 82 -10.64 -3.66 7.37
CA ASN A 82 -11.35 -4.86 6.91
C ASN A 82 -10.50 -5.69 5.94
N LEU A 83 -9.78 -5.04 5.03
CA LEU A 83 -8.89 -5.70 4.09
C LEU A 83 -7.75 -6.42 4.83
N LEU A 84 -7.02 -5.72 5.69
CA LEU A 84 -5.87 -6.28 6.43
C LEU A 84 -6.26 -7.32 7.48
N ALA A 85 -7.52 -7.37 7.91
CA ALA A 85 -8.04 -8.45 8.75
C ALA A 85 -8.20 -9.78 7.98
N GLN A 86 -8.17 -9.78 6.65
CA GLN A 86 -8.49 -10.92 5.80
C GLN A 86 -7.39 -11.25 4.79
N VAL A 87 -6.50 -10.31 4.51
CA VAL A 87 -5.44 -10.42 3.50
C VAL A 87 -4.11 -10.05 4.12
N HIS A 88 -3.11 -10.88 3.94
CA HIS A 88 -1.73 -10.62 4.35
C HIS A 88 -0.92 -10.13 3.12
N PRO A 89 -0.51 -8.87 3.06
CA PRO A 89 0.37 -8.38 2.01
C PRO A 89 1.83 -8.78 2.30
N ASP A 90 2.60 -9.06 1.25
CA ASP A 90 4.05 -9.28 1.34
C ASP A 90 4.82 -7.96 1.28
N LEU A 91 4.18 -6.93 0.72
CA LEU A 91 4.70 -5.57 0.67
C LEU A 91 3.56 -4.55 0.85
N ILE A 92 3.75 -3.60 1.75
CA ILE A 92 2.93 -2.39 1.82
C ILE A 92 3.75 -1.24 1.24
N ARG A 93 3.25 -0.63 0.16
CA ARG A 93 3.80 0.59 -0.42
C ARG A 93 2.91 1.76 -0.03
N CYS A 94 3.45 2.73 0.67
CA CYS A 94 2.70 3.90 1.13
C CYS A 94 3.59 5.15 1.16
N ASN A 95 2.99 6.32 1.29
CA ASN A 95 3.74 7.54 1.61
C ASN A 95 3.89 7.70 3.14
N GLN A 96 4.61 8.75 3.56
CA GLN A 96 4.90 9.00 4.99
C GLN A 96 3.63 9.20 5.83
N GLU A 97 2.64 9.91 5.29
CA GLU A 97 1.37 10.17 5.97
C GLU A 97 0.52 8.89 6.09
N GLU A 98 0.43 8.12 5.02
CA GLU A 98 -0.26 6.83 5.01
C GLU A 98 0.35 5.84 6.01
N ALA A 99 1.70 5.80 6.11
CA ALA A 99 2.40 4.99 7.10
C ALA A 99 2.06 5.42 8.54
N ALA A 100 2.06 6.72 8.83
CA ALA A 100 1.69 7.26 10.14
C ALA A 100 0.25 6.89 10.50
N VAL A 101 -0.68 7.00 9.54
CA VAL A 101 -2.10 6.59 9.74
C VAL A 101 -2.22 5.10 9.98
N LEU A 102 -1.50 4.26 9.23
CA LEU A 102 -1.47 2.81 9.46
C LEU A 102 -1.00 2.49 10.88
N CYS A 103 0.11 3.07 11.32
CA CYS A 103 0.59 2.90 12.68
C CYS A 103 -0.45 3.32 13.72
N ALA A 104 -1.06 4.50 13.57
CA ALA A 104 -2.06 5.01 14.50
C ALA A 104 -3.34 4.16 14.58
N LEU A 105 -3.76 3.59 13.43
CA LEU A 105 -4.98 2.78 13.35
C LEU A 105 -4.85 1.39 13.97
N PHE A 106 -3.65 0.83 14.01
CA PHE A 106 -3.40 -0.54 14.46
C PHE A 106 -2.54 -0.63 15.72
N SER A 107 -1.97 0.51 16.19
CA SER A 107 -1.33 0.60 17.50
C SER A 107 -2.38 0.92 18.56
N ASP A 108 -2.20 0.40 19.76
CA ASP A 108 -3.03 0.76 20.93
C ASP A 108 -2.81 2.20 21.42
N SER A 109 -1.89 2.94 20.79
CA SER A 109 -1.59 4.34 21.11
C SER A 109 -2.50 5.28 20.34
N VAL A 110 -3.37 5.99 21.06
CA VAL A 110 -4.27 7.02 20.51
C VAL A 110 -3.48 8.29 20.21
N THR A 111 -2.99 8.42 18.99
CA THR A 111 -2.56 9.73 18.47
C THR A 111 -3.62 10.27 17.52
N PRO A 112 -4.00 11.57 17.61
CA PRO A 112 -4.97 12.16 16.68
C PRO A 112 -4.41 12.10 15.25
N VAL A 113 -5.14 11.47 14.34
CA VAL A 113 -4.78 11.40 12.92
C VAL A 113 -5.17 12.72 12.27
N SER A 114 -4.21 13.46 11.75
CA SER A 114 -4.48 14.65 10.94
C SER A 114 -5.11 14.27 9.60
N HIS A 115 -6.06 15.08 9.15
CA HIS A 115 -6.72 14.88 7.85
C HIS A 115 -5.86 15.53 6.77
N GLY A 116 -5.05 14.73 6.08
CA GLY A 116 -4.23 15.12 4.94
C GLY A 116 -4.76 14.55 3.61
N GLY A 117 -4.33 15.16 2.51
CA GLY A 117 -4.65 14.69 1.15
C GLY A 117 -3.80 13.52 0.68
N VAL A 118 -3.85 13.22 -0.62
CA VAL A 118 -3.05 12.13 -1.25
C VAL A 118 -1.55 12.47 -1.29
N GLU A 119 -1.21 13.76 -1.29
CA GLU A 119 0.17 14.22 -1.17
C GLU A 119 0.52 14.46 0.29
N SER A 120 1.58 13.83 0.77
CA SER A 120 2.02 13.97 2.15
C SER A 120 2.47 15.41 2.43
N ALA A 121 1.75 16.10 3.29
CA ALA A 121 2.18 17.39 3.85
C ALA A 121 3.24 17.22 4.96
N LEU A 122 3.47 15.98 5.43
CA LEU A 122 4.46 15.66 6.44
C LEU A 122 5.83 15.52 5.77
N HIS A 123 6.71 16.45 6.05
CA HIS A 123 8.14 16.32 5.77
C HIS A 123 8.81 15.68 6.99
N LEU A 124 8.67 14.37 7.13
CA LEU A 124 9.43 13.64 8.14
C LEU A 124 10.92 13.70 7.77
N THR A 125 11.76 13.90 8.76
CA THR A 125 13.20 13.81 8.58
C THR A 125 13.62 12.34 8.46
N GLU A 126 14.85 12.09 8.00
CA GLU A 126 15.43 10.73 7.98
C GLU A 126 15.32 10.03 9.35
N SER A 127 15.50 10.81 10.44
CA SER A 127 15.39 10.33 11.81
C SER A 127 13.97 9.82 12.17
N ASP A 128 12.94 10.23 11.46
CA ASP A 128 11.55 9.89 11.76
C ASP A 128 11.00 8.81 10.83
N VAL A 129 11.42 8.81 9.55
CA VAL A 129 10.91 7.88 8.52
C VAL A 129 11.40 6.45 8.74
N CYS A 130 12.68 6.27 9.09
CA CYS A 130 13.24 4.94 9.33
C CYS A 130 12.58 4.21 10.51
N PRO A 131 12.39 4.84 11.69
CA PRO A 131 11.64 4.23 12.78
C PRO A 131 10.18 3.90 12.39
N THR A 132 9.51 4.78 11.65
CA THR A 132 8.13 4.57 11.18
C THR A 132 8.06 3.37 10.24
N ALA A 133 8.99 3.25 9.28
CA ALA A 133 9.05 2.11 8.38
C ALA A 133 9.24 0.79 9.15
N LYS A 134 10.18 0.77 10.09
CA LYS A 134 10.44 -0.39 10.94
C LYS A 134 9.25 -0.76 11.81
N GLN A 135 8.61 0.23 12.43
CA GLN A 135 7.41 0.02 13.25
C GLN A 135 6.26 -0.54 12.40
N THR A 136 6.01 0.03 11.22
CA THR A 136 4.95 -0.44 10.31
C THR A 136 5.23 -1.87 9.85
N ALA A 137 6.47 -2.19 9.46
CA ALA A 137 6.86 -3.52 9.06
C ALA A 137 6.64 -4.57 10.16
N ASN A 138 7.03 -4.25 11.40
CA ASN A 138 6.80 -5.11 12.55
C ASN A 138 5.31 -5.28 12.90
N LEU A 139 4.52 -4.20 12.76
CA LEU A 139 3.09 -4.23 13.07
C LEU A 139 2.32 -5.17 12.14
N PHE A 140 2.68 -5.19 10.87
CA PHE A 140 2.02 -6.04 9.86
C PHE A 140 2.80 -7.31 9.50
N GLN A 141 3.97 -7.53 10.08
CA GLN A 141 4.86 -8.68 9.80
C GLN A 141 5.13 -8.81 8.29
N THR A 142 5.44 -7.68 7.64
CA THR A 142 5.63 -7.59 6.19
C THR A 142 6.71 -6.58 5.84
N THR A 143 7.17 -6.58 4.58
CA THR A 143 8.04 -5.52 4.09
C THR A 143 7.23 -4.25 3.86
N VAL A 144 7.81 -3.10 4.19
CA VAL A 144 7.20 -1.78 3.97
C VAL A 144 8.13 -0.91 3.15
N LEU A 145 7.58 -0.28 2.10
CA LEU A 145 8.21 0.75 1.31
C LEU A 145 7.49 2.08 1.56
N ILE A 146 8.15 2.99 2.26
CA ILE A 146 7.65 4.36 2.42
C ILE A 146 8.28 5.23 1.35
N THR A 147 7.45 5.81 0.47
CA THR A 147 7.90 6.71 -0.60
C THR A 147 7.81 8.17 -0.18
N GLY A 148 8.77 8.98 -0.64
CA GLY A 148 8.85 10.41 -0.33
C GLY A 148 10.01 11.10 -1.04
N ALA A 149 10.51 12.20 -0.48
CA ALA A 149 11.75 12.82 -0.95
C ALA A 149 12.96 11.88 -0.78
N MET A 150 12.87 11.00 0.20
CA MET A 150 13.74 9.83 0.41
C MET A 150 12.84 8.63 0.59
N ASP A 151 13.09 7.55 -0.14
CA ASP A 151 12.36 6.31 0.01
C ASP A 151 13.04 5.43 1.07
N VAL A 152 12.23 4.72 1.86
CA VAL A 152 12.73 3.84 2.92
C VAL A 152 12.08 2.48 2.78
N VAL A 153 12.89 1.43 2.80
CA VAL A 153 12.43 0.03 2.84
C VAL A 153 12.78 -0.59 4.19
N SER A 154 11.85 -1.28 4.81
CA SER A 154 12.11 -2.06 6.03
C SER A 154 11.35 -3.37 6.03
N ASP A 155 12.00 -4.44 6.54
CA ASP A 155 11.39 -5.74 6.85
C ASP A 155 11.08 -5.92 8.34
N GLY A 156 11.29 -4.86 9.13
CA GLY A 156 11.14 -4.88 10.59
C GLY A 156 12.44 -5.14 11.35
N GLU A 157 13.42 -5.79 10.75
CA GLU A 157 14.77 -5.99 11.31
C GLU A 157 15.76 -5.02 10.65
N ASN A 158 15.83 -5.06 9.34
CA ASN A 158 16.69 -4.22 8.51
C ASN A 158 15.91 -3.04 7.97
N THR A 159 16.58 -1.90 7.85
CA THR A 159 16.01 -0.69 7.25
C THR A 159 17.03 -0.08 6.31
N GLN A 160 16.63 0.19 5.08
CA GLN A 160 17.47 0.77 4.05
C GLN A 160 16.88 2.06 3.52
N LEU A 161 17.69 3.11 3.49
CA LEU A 161 17.37 4.37 2.85
C LEU A 161 17.74 4.31 1.37
N LEU A 162 16.83 4.71 0.50
CA LEU A 162 17.02 4.76 -0.94
C LEU A 162 17.08 6.24 -1.38
N THR A 163 18.20 6.63 -1.98
CA THR A 163 18.39 7.98 -2.51
C THR A 163 18.48 7.92 -4.04
N GLY A 164 18.06 8.96 -4.74
CA GLY A 164 18.21 9.04 -6.20
C GLY A 164 16.94 9.36 -6.97
N GLY A 165 15.87 9.76 -6.29
CA GLY A 165 14.65 10.27 -6.93
C GLY A 165 14.84 11.68 -7.52
N ASP A 166 13.92 12.09 -8.38
CA ASP A 166 13.82 13.45 -8.92
C ASP A 166 12.47 14.07 -8.52
N SER A 167 12.50 15.27 -7.95
CA SER A 167 11.29 15.97 -7.48
C SER A 167 10.24 16.23 -8.58
N ARG A 168 10.63 16.15 -9.86
CA ARG A 168 9.72 16.28 -10.99
C ARG A 168 8.78 15.10 -11.15
N ILE A 169 9.11 13.93 -10.57
CA ILE A 169 8.25 12.74 -10.65
C ILE A 169 6.88 12.99 -10.04
N CYS A 170 6.78 13.77 -8.98
CA CYS A 170 5.51 14.13 -8.32
C CYS A 170 4.52 14.87 -9.25
N ARG A 171 4.99 15.39 -10.39
CA ARG A 171 4.18 16.16 -11.33
C ARG A 171 3.71 15.35 -12.54
N ILE A 172 4.06 14.07 -12.61
CA ILE A 172 3.78 13.20 -13.76
C ILE A 172 2.58 12.26 -13.47
N THR A 173 2.12 12.22 -12.24
CA THR A 173 0.98 11.37 -11.81
C THR A 173 -0.34 12.13 -11.86
#